data_1e4efa79e4edbdbaecdcc9760e0a0e11
#
_entry.id   1e4efa79e4edbdbaecdcc9760e0a0e11
#
_cell.length_a   1.000
_cell.length_b   1.000
_cell.length_c   1.000
_cell.angle_alpha   90.00
_cell.angle_beta   90.00
_cell.angle_gamma   90.00
#
_symmetry.space_group_name_H-M   'P 1'
#
loop_
_entity.id
_entity.type
_entity.pdbx_description
1 polymer ?
#
loop_
_entity_poly.entity_id
_entity_poly.type
_entity_poly.pdbx_seq_one_letter_code
_entity_poly.pdbx_strand_id
1 'polypeptide(L)'
;MTGTGEANGVAPAADNRNVFFFDIDNCLYPKSYKIHDHMSVLIDDYFQTHLGLSREDATMLHQRYYKDYGLAIEGLVRHHKVDPLEYNDKVDDALPLDDIIKPNPQLRKLLEDLDRKNFKPWLFTNAYINHAKRVIRLLGIEDLFEGVTYCDYAAPKLLCKPDPDMFAKAMREAGISDVSKCYYIDDSALNCIGGKAYGWKNTVHLVEPESKAPSQPACDHQISNLEELRTIFPEVFKSA
;
A
#
# COMPACT_ATOMS: atom_id res chain seq x y z
N MET A 1 34.47 -23.77 -42.10
CA MET A 1 34.81 -23.03 -40.87
C MET A 1 33.69 -22.11 -40.54
N THR A 2 32.78 -22.54 -39.66
CA THR A 2 31.62 -21.78 -39.25
C THR A 2 31.90 -21.28 -37.82
N GLY A 3 32.17 -19.97 -37.72
CA GLY A 3 32.36 -19.31 -36.44
C GLY A 3 31.05 -19.06 -35.77
N THR A 4 30.76 -19.76 -34.67
CA THR A 4 29.64 -19.46 -33.76
C THR A 4 30.07 -18.31 -32.89
N GLY A 5 29.52 -17.13 -33.17
CA GLY A 5 29.64 -15.98 -32.28
C GLY A 5 28.81 -16.20 -31.03
N GLU A 6 29.46 -16.46 -29.90
CA GLU A 6 28.84 -16.41 -28.58
C GLU A 6 28.45 -14.97 -28.27
N ALA A 7 27.15 -14.72 -28.18
CA ALA A 7 26.63 -13.47 -27.67
C ALA A 7 26.89 -13.47 -26.13
N ASN A 8 27.89 -12.71 -25.71
CA ASN A 8 28.12 -12.38 -24.30
C ASN A 8 26.94 -11.58 -23.76
N GLY A 9 25.93 -12.26 -23.23
CA GLY A 9 24.88 -11.67 -22.44
C GLY A 9 25.45 -11.20 -21.10
N VAL A 10 25.84 -9.93 -21.01
CA VAL A 10 26.14 -9.30 -19.71
C VAL A 10 24.84 -9.32 -18.92
N ALA A 11 24.81 -10.08 -17.83
CA ALA A 11 23.69 -10.03 -16.89
C ALA A 11 23.47 -8.57 -16.46
N PRO A 12 22.24 -8.07 -16.42
CA PRO A 12 21.98 -6.71 -15.97
C PRO A 12 22.59 -6.52 -14.60
N ALA A 13 23.30 -5.40 -14.41
CA ALA A 13 23.90 -5.06 -13.13
C ALA A 13 22.83 -5.12 -12.03
N ALA A 14 23.15 -5.75 -10.90
CA ALA A 14 22.22 -5.82 -9.76
C ALA A 14 21.80 -4.39 -9.36
N ASP A 15 20.50 -4.17 -9.23
CA ASP A 15 19.98 -2.89 -8.76
C ASP A 15 20.28 -2.74 -7.25
N ASN A 16 21.23 -1.88 -6.93
CA ASN A 16 21.69 -1.66 -5.55
C ASN A 16 21.03 -0.46 -4.87
N ARG A 17 20.03 0.16 -5.51
CA ARG A 17 19.31 1.30 -4.94
C ARG A 17 18.56 0.91 -3.66
N ASN A 18 18.32 1.90 -2.80
CA ASN A 18 17.33 1.79 -1.75
C ASN A 18 15.93 1.70 -2.35
N VAL A 19 14.98 1.15 -1.62
CA VAL A 19 13.57 1.12 -2.04
C VAL A 19 12.74 1.95 -1.06
N PHE A 20 11.93 2.86 -1.60
CA PHE A 20 10.95 3.57 -0.81
C PHE A 20 9.55 3.00 -1.11
N PHE A 21 9.01 2.28 -0.16
CA PHE A 21 7.68 1.70 -0.22
C PHE A 21 6.63 2.71 0.26
N PHE A 22 5.67 3.01 -0.60
CA PHE A 22 4.55 3.90 -0.32
C PHE A 22 3.26 3.11 -0.25
N ASP A 23 2.54 3.22 0.85
CA ASP A 23 1.14 2.85 0.86
C ASP A 23 0.33 3.79 -0.02
N ILE A 24 -0.89 3.39 -0.42
CA ILE A 24 -1.75 4.14 -1.34
C ILE A 24 -2.89 4.82 -0.59
N ASP A 25 -3.74 4.03 0.05
CA ASP A 25 -5.02 4.49 0.57
C ASP A 25 -4.87 5.31 1.85
N ASN A 26 -5.42 6.53 1.87
CA ASN A 26 -5.21 7.51 2.95
C ASN A 26 -3.74 7.90 3.19
N CYS A 27 -2.85 7.51 2.29
CA CYS A 27 -1.44 7.87 2.32
C CYS A 27 -1.09 8.81 1.14
N LEU A 28 -1.38 8.43 -0.10
CA LEU A 28 -1.14 9.28 -1.29
C LEU A 28 -2.31 10.24 -1.59
N TYR A 29 -3.41 10.10 -0.91
CA TYR A 29 -4.53 11.04 -0.90
C TYR A 29 -5.06 11.19 0.53
N PRO A 30 -5.65 12.35 0.88
CA PRO A 30 -6.03 12.63 2.26
C PRO A 30 -7.29 11.88 2.70
N LYS A 31 -7.39 11.56 3.99
CA LYS A 31 -8.58 10.96 4.63
C LYS A 31 -9.85 11.82 4.45
N SER A 32 -9.69 13.13 4.26
CA SER A 32 -10.81 14.04 3.98
C SER A 32 -11.57 13.71 2.69
N TYR A 33 -11.01 12.90 1.79
CA TYR A 33 -11.74 12.35 0.64
C TYR A 33 -12.80 11.33 1.02
N LYS A 34 -12.78 10.81 2.27
CA LYS A 34 -13.77 9.88 2.84
C LYS A 34 -13.99 8.60 2.03
N ILE A 35 -12.98 8.18 1.24
CA ILE A 35 -13.06 6.94 0.45
C ILE A 35 -13.26 5.74 1.38
N HIS A 36 -12.59 5.75 2.55
CA HIS A 36 -12.77 4.70 3.55
C HIS A 36 -14.22 4.64 4.09
N ASP A 37 -14.91 5.78 4.22
CA ASP A 37 -16.31 5.80 4.66
C ASP A 37 -17.22 5.15 3.60
N HIS A 38 -17.00 5.47 2.31
CA HIS A 38 -17.71 4.82 1.20
C HIS A 38 -17.41 3.31 1.14
N MET A 39 -16.16 2.92 1.30
CA MET A 39 -15.74 1.52 1.33
C MET A 39 -16.41 0.78 2.48
N SER A 40 -16.44 1.37 3.69
CA SER A 40 -17.09 0.76 4.85
C SER A 40 -18.57 0.48 4.62
N VAL A 41 -19.28 1.37 3.96
CA VAL A 41 -20.69 1.16 3.58
C VAL A 41 -20.83 -0.02 2.63
N LEU A 42 -20.02 -0.09 1.58
CA LEU A 42 -20.05 -1.18 0.60
C LEU A 42 -19.67 -2.52 1.23
N ILE A 43 -18.70 -2.55 2.14
CA ILE A 43 -18.34 -3.75 2.89
C ILE A 43 -19.50 -4.21 3.76
N ASP A 44 -20.12 -3.31 4.53
CA ASP A 44 -21.26 -3.65 5.39
C ASP A 44 -22.44 -4.17 4.56
N ASP A 45 -22.74 -3.56 3.41
CA ASP A 45 -23.79 -4.00 2.49
C ASP A 45 -23.46 -5.40 1.91
N TYR A 46 -22.21 -5.66 1.59
CA TYR A 46 -21.75 -6.98 1.14
C TYR A 46 -21.95 -8.03 2.22
N PHE A 47 -21.56 -7.74 3.47
CA PHE A 47 -21.74 -8.66 4.61
C PHE A 47 -23.21 -8.94 4.87
N GLN A 48 -24.09 -7.93 4.82
CA GLN A 48 -25.53 -8.12 4.97
C GLN A 48 -26.08 -9.05 3.88
N THR A 49 -25.74 -8.78 2.65
CA THR A 49 -26.28 -9.52 1.49
C THR A 49 -25.78 -10.96 1.44
N HIS A 50 -24.49 -11.20 1.66
CA HIS A 50 -23.89 -12.52 1.49
C HIS A 50 -23.99 -13.41 2.73
N LEU A 51 -24.07 -12.83 3.92
CA LEU A 51 -24.14 -13.58 5.17
C LEU A 51 -25.53 -13.56 5.79
N GLY A 52 -26.47 -12.79 5.23
CA GLY A 52 -27.82 -12.65 5.80
C GLY A 52 -27.86 -11.96 7.15
N LEU A 53 -26.92 -11.04 7.42
CA LEU A 53 -26.76 -10.37 8.71
C LEU A 53 -27.64 -9.11 8.80
N SER A 54 -27.97 -8.71 10.04
CA SER A 54 -28.42 -7.35 10.30
C SER A 54 -27.31 -6.34 10.01
N ARG A 55 -27.64 -5.06 9.82
CA ARG A 55 -26.63 -4.00 9.61
C ARG A 55 -25.67 -3.91 10.78
N GLU A 56 -26.17 -3.99 11.99
CA GLU A 56 -25.37 -3.91 13.22
C GLU A 56 -24.37 -5.09 13.30
N ASP A 57 -24.84 -6.32 13.05
CA ASP A 57 -23.97 -7.50 13.06
C ASP A 57 -22.93 -7.47 11.92
N ALA A 58 -23.31 -6.99 10.73
CA ALA A 58 -22.42 -6.80 9.59
C ALA A 58 -21.28 -5.82 9.93
N THR A 59 -21.62 -4.65 10.49
CA THR A 59 -20.63 -3.66 10.91
C THR A 59 -19.70 -4.21 12.01
N MET A 60 -20.25 -4.89 13.02
CA MET A 60 -19.43 -5.50 14.07
C MET A 60 -18.46 -6.55 13.51
N LEU A 61 -18.94 -7.41 12.62
CA LEU A 61 -18.14 -8.49 12.03
C LEU A 61 -17.06 -7.92 11.10
N HIS A 62 -17.39 -6.91 10.28
CA HIS A 62 -16.45 -6.17 9.45
C HIS A 62 -15.31 -5.58 10.29
N GLN A 63 -15.64 -4.82 11.34
CA GLN A 63 -14.65 -4.21 12.23
C GLN A 63 -13.79 -5.26 12.93
N ARG A 64 -14.37 -6.36 13.34
CA ARG A 64 -13.64 -7.48 13.93
C ARG A 64 -12.65 -8.09 12.96
N TYR A 65 -13.06 -8.38 11.72
CA TYR A 65 -12.16 -8.96 10.73
C TYR A 65 -11.04 -8.00 10.33
N TYR A 66 -11.34 -6.71 10.20
CA TYR A 66 -10.30 -5.71 9.99
C TYR A 66 -9.27 -5.69 11.13
N LYS A 67 -9.75 -5.72 12.37
CA LYS A 67 -8.88 -5.73 13.56
C LYS A 67 -8.03 -7.01 13.67
N ASP A 68 -8.64 -8.16 13.40
CA ASP A 68 -7.99 -9.46 13.61
C ASP A 68 -7.03 -9.84 12.46
N TYR A 69 -7.30 -9.37 11.24
CA TYR A 69 -6.58 -9.80 10.03
C TYR A 69 -5.96 -8.65 9.22
N GLY A 70 -6.24 -7.41 9.54
CA GLY A 70 -5.79 -6.24 8.79
C GLY A 70 -6.61 -5.92 7.54
N LEU A 71 -7.51 -6.83 7.12
CA LEU A 71 -8.38 -6.67 5.96
C LEU A 71 -9.69 -7.45 6.15
N ALA A 72 -10.84 -6.81 5.88
CA ALA A 72 -12.15 -7.45 6.08
C ALA A 72 -12.34 -8.69 5.20
N ILE A 73 -11.92 -8.63 3.94
CA ILE A 73 -12.00 -9.75 2.99
C ILE A 73 -11.22 -10.99 3.46
N GLU A 74 -10.11 -10.81 4.16
CA GLU A 74 -9.34 -11.94 4.70
C GLU A 74 -10.17 -12.75 5.70
N GLY A 75 -10.92 -12.08 6.57
CA GLY A 75 -11.85 -12.74 7.48
C GLY A 75 -12.98 -13.46 6.76
N LEU A 76 -13.54 -12.83 5.70
CA LEU A 76 -14.59 -13.45 4.87
C LEU A 76 -14.11 -14.74 4.21
N VAL A 77 -12.94 -14.73 3.60
CA VAL A 77 -12.36 -15.91 2.93
C VAL A 77 -12.04 -17.02 3.93
N ARG A 78 -11.54 -16.68 5.11
CA ARG A 78 -11.19 -17.67 6.15
C ARG A 78 -12.39 -18.37 6.75
N HIS A 79 -13.48 -17.65 6.97
CA HIS A 79 -14.61 -18.12 7.77
C HIS A 79 -15.86 -18.38 6.95
N HIS A 80 -15.90 -17.89 5.72
CA HIS A 80 -17.06 -17.99 4.82
C HIS A 80 -16.62 -18.40 3.43
N LYS A 81 -17.53 -18.97 2.64
CA LYS A 81 -17.26 -19.34 1.24
C LYS A 81 -17.54 -18.16 0.32
N VAL A 82 -16.68 -17.16 0.39
CA VAL A 82 -16.78 -15.93 -0.40
C VAL A 82 -15.73 -15.97 -1.51
N ASP A 83 -16.11 -15.58 -2.72
CA ASP A 83 -15.19 -15.34 -3.82
C ASP A 83 -14.55 -13.94 -3.67
N PRO A 84 -13.22 -13.85 -3.48
CA PRO A 84 -12.57 -12.54 -3.31
C PRO A 84 -12.69 -11.64 -4.54
N LEU A 85 -12.78 -12.19 -5.74
CA LEU A 85 -12.94 -11.40 -6.97
C LEU A 85 -14.36 -10.84 -7.10
N GLU A 86 -15.39 -11.59 -6.69
CA GLU A 86 -16.73 -11.05 -6.58
C GLU A 86 -16.81 -9.94 -5.54
N TYR A 87 -16.14 -10.11 -4.40
CA TYR A 87 -16.04 -9.05 -3.40
C TYR A 87 -15.38 -7.79 -3.99
N ASN A 88 -14.26 -7.92 -4.72
CA ASN A 88 -13.62 -6.80 -5.39
C ASN A 88 -14.58 -6.04 -6.30
N ASP A 89 -15.34 -6.74 -7.14
CA ASP A 89 -16.30 -6.12 -8.06
C ASP A 89 -17.41 -5.36 -7.34
N LYS A 90 -17.87 -5.88 -6.19
CA LYS A 90 -18.99 -5.31 -5.42
C LYS A 90 -18.56 -4.22 -4.44
N VAL A 91 -17.31 -4.19 -4.03
CA VAL A 91 -16.79 -3.28 -3.01
C VAL A 91 -15.76 -2.33 -3.64
N ASP A 92 -14.58 -2.82 -4.01
CA ASP A 92 -13.46 -1.96 -4.42
C ASP A 92 -13.76 -1.26 -5.77
N ASP A 93 -14.23 -2.00 -6.77
CA ASP A 93 -14.53 -1.46 -8.10
C ASP A 93 -15.82 -0.62 -8.13
N ALA A 94 -16.71 -0.81 -7.15
CA ALA A 94 -17.93 -0.01 -6.99
C ALA A 94 -17.71 1.38 -6.36
N LEU A 95 -16.53 1.66 -5.84
CA LEU A 95 -16.20 2.97 -5.25
C LEU A 95 -16.29 4.09 -6.30
N PRO A 96 -16.88 5.26 -5.98
CA PRO A 96 -17.00 6.39 -6.89
C PRO A 96 -15.70 7.22 -7.00
N LEU A 97 -14.56 6.54 -7.22
CA LEU A 97 -13.23 7.18 -7.16
C LEU A 97 -13.06 8.27 -8.21
N ASP A 98 -13.62 8.12 -9.40
CA ASP A 98 -13.50 9.08 -10.52
C ASP A 98 -14.14 10.43 -10.18
N ASP A 99 -15.14 10.44 -9.30
CA ASP A 99 -15.79 11.68 -8.83
C ASP A 99 -14.98 12.36 -7.72
N ILE A 100 -14.26 11.57 -6.90
CA ILE A 100 -13.62 12.03 -5.66
C ILE A 100 -12.15 12.38 -5.90
N ILE A 101 -11.38 11.47 -6.52
CA ILE A 101 -9.93 11.64 -6.69
C ILE A 101 -9.65 12.53 -7.90
N LYS A 102 -8.79 13.52 -7.69
CA LYS A 102 -8.31 14.42 -8.75
C LYS A 102 -6.79 14.45 -8.74
N PRO A 103 -6.14 14.78 -9.88
CA PRO A 103 -4.71 14.96 -9.94
C PRO A 103 -4.18 15.90 -8.86
N ASN A 104 -3.10 15.51 -8.19
CA ASN A 104 -2.47 16.29 -7.13
C ASN A 104 -1.06 16.75 -7.57
N PRO A 105 -0.92 18.00 -8.04
CA PRO A 105 0.38 18.52 -8.52
C PRO A 105 1.45 18.60 -7.42
N GLN A 106 1.06 18.83 -6.16
CA GLN A 106 2.00 18.87 -5.04
C GLN A 106 2.58 17.48 -4.75
N LEU A 107 1.72 16.47 -4.67
CA LEU A 107 2.16 15.07 -4.53
C LEU A 107 3.05 14.66 -5.71
N ARG A 108 2.62 14.99 -6.96
CA ARG A 108 3.41 14.70 -8.15
C ARG A 108 4.81 15.32 -8.06
N LYS A 109 4.89 16.60 -7.67
CA LYS A 109 6.17 17.30 -7.50
C LYS A 109 7.05 16.65 -6.43
N LEU A 110 6.48 16.26 -5.29
CA LEU A 110 7.21 15.53 -4.24
C LEU A 110 7.85 14.25 -4.79
N LEU A 111 7.07 13.44 -5.53
CA LEU A 111 7.52 12.17 -6.10
C LEU A 111 8.54 12.37 -7.26
N GLU A 112 8.42 13.42 -8.05
CA GLU A 112 9.39 13.78 -9.10
C GLU A 112 10.75 14.22 -8.52
N ASP A 113 10.74 14.79 -7.31
CA ASP A 113 11.95 15.23 -6.62
C ASP A 113 12.73 14.09 -5.95
N LEU A 114 12.19 12.87 -5.91
CA LEU A 114 12.95 11.71 -5.40
C LEU A 114 14.23 11.49 -6.24
N ASP A 115 15.32 11.19 -5.56
CA ASP A 115 16.59 10.84 -6.23
C ASP A 115 16.54 9.41 -6.79
N ARG A 116 16.06 9.31 -8.03
CA ARG A 116 15.91 8.03 -8.75
C ARG A 116 17.23 7.30 -9.01
N LYS A 117 18.38 7.95 -8.83
CA LYS A 117 19.70 7.28 -8.95
C LYS A 117 19.96 6.37 -7.76
N ASN A 118 19.50 6.78 -6.57
CA ASN A 118 19.75 6.11 -5.32
C ASN A 118 18.51 5.46 -4.71
N PHE A 119 17.30 5.84 -5.15
CA PHE A 119 16.03 5.35 -4.61
C PHE A 119 15.08 4.86 -5.71
N LYS A 120 14.47 3.70 -5.47
CA LYS A 120 13.40 3.11 -6.26
C LYS A 120 12.07 3.33 -5.53
N PRO A 121 11.14 4.15 -6.01
CA PRO A 121 9.81 4.25 -5.44
C PRO A 121 8.98 3.04 -5.85
N TRP A 122 8.31 2.46 -4.87
CA TRP A 122 7.52 1.25 -5.01
C TRP A 122 6.21 1.40 -4.26
N LEU A 123 5.10 0.97 -4.84
CA LEU A 123 3.81 0.95 -4.15
C LEU A 123 3.68 -0.32 -3.32
N PHE A 124 3.08 -0.19 -2.12
CA PHE A 124 2.89 -1.32 -1.21
C PHE A 124 1.53 -1.21 -0.49
N THR A 125 0.52 -1.86 -1.05
CA THR A 125 -0.87 -1.70 -0.63
C THR A 125 -1.55 -3.02 -0.25
N ASN A 126 -2.57 -2.94 0.61
CA ASN A 126 -3.48 -4.04 0.91
C ASN A 126 -4.67 -4.11 -0.08
N ALA A 127 -4.85 -3.11 -0.93
CA ALA A 127 -5.86 -3.14 -1.97
C ALA A 127 -5.48 -4.13 -3.10
N TYR A 128 -6.49 -4.56 -3.87
CA TYR A 128 -6.26 -5.32 -5.08
C TYR A 128 -5.69 -4.44 -6.19
N ILE A 129 -5.07 -5.06 -7.19
CA ILE A 129 -4.33 -4.35 -8.26
C ILE A 129 -5.20 -3.38 -9.06
N ASN A 130 -6.49 -3.70 -9.27
CA ASN A 130 -7.42 -2.83 -10.02
C ASN A 130 -7.60 -1.48 -9.30
N HIS A 131 -7.89 -1.53 -7.99
CA HIS A 131 -8.01 -0.34 -7.15
C HIS A 131 -6.71 0.47 -7.15
N ALA A 132 -5.59 -0.17 -6.88
CA ALA A 132 -4.27 0.48 -6.86
C ALA A 132 -3.99 1.25 -8.17
N LYS A 133 -4.15 0.62 -9.32
CA LYS A 133 -3.96 1.25 -10.63
C LYS A 133 -4.94 2.39 -10.90
N ARG A 134 -6.21 2.22 -10.50
CA ARG A 134 -7.23 3.26 -10.67
C ARG A 134 -6.88 4.51 -9.86
N VAL A 135 -6.49 4.35 -8.59
CA VAL A 135 -6.13 5.46 -7.71
C VAL A 135 -4.93 6.24 -8.26
N ILE A 136 -3.81 5.57 -8.57
CA ILE A 136 -2.59 6.27 -9.01
C ILE A 136 -2.78 6.96 -10.38
N ARG A 137 -3.61 6.40 -11.25
CA ARG A 137 -4.00 7.03 -12.52
C ARG A 137 -4.81 8.30 -12.26
N LEU A 138 -5.80 8.26 -11.37
CA LEU A 138 -6.64 9.43 -11.02
C LEU A 138 -5.82 10.54 -10.35
N LEU A 139 -4.84 10.16 -9.53
CA LEU A 139 -3.89 11.11 -8.92
C LEU A 139 -2.89 11.70 -9.92
N GLY A 140 -2.75 11.12 -11.12
CA GLY A 140 -1.81 11.55 -12.15
C GLY A 140 -0.35 11.25 -11.82
N ILE A 141 -0.08 10.10 -11.16
CA ILE A 141 1.25 9.70 -10.67
C ILE A 141 1.66 8.28 -11.11
N GLU A 142 0.93 7.67 -12.03
CA GLU A 142 1.14 6.28 -12.47
C GLU A 142 2.56 6.06 -13.02
N ASP A 143 3.11 7.05 -13.71
CA ASP A 143 4.44 7.03 -14.32
C ASP A 143 5.60 7.21 -13.32
N LEU A 144 5.30 7.45 -12.05
CA LEU A 144 6.30 7.78 -11.04
C LEU A 144 6.73 6.59 -10.16
N PHE A 145 6.14 5.42 -10.33
CA PHE A 145 6.51 4.22 -9.58
C PHE A 145 7.07 3.13 -10.48
N GLU A 146 8.04 2.37 -9.97
CA GLU A 146 8.70 1.31 -10.72
C GLU A 146 8.02 -0.05 -10.55
N GLY A 147 7.14 -0.17 -9.57
CA GLY A 147 6.34 -1.36 -9.35
C GLY A 147 5.36 -1.24 -8.20
N VAL A 148 4.61 -2.31 -7.99
CA VAL A 148 3.57 -2.39 -6.96
C VAL A 148 3.51 -3.79 -6.36
N THR A 149 3.53 -3.87 -5.04
CA THR A 149 3.16 -5.06 -4.27
C THR A 149 1.78 -4.84 -3.69
N TYR A 150 0.88 -5.78 -3.91
CA TYR A 150 -0.54 -5.67 -3.57
C TYR A 150 -1.06 -6.98 -2.97
N CYS A 151 -2.19 -6.93 -2.28
CA CYS A 151 -2.93 -8.11 -1.86
C CYS A 151 -3.60 -8.74 -3.08
N ASP A 152 -3.12 -9.91 -3.48
CA ASP A 152 -3.65 -10.61 -4.65
C ASP A 152 -4.89 -11.41 -4.27
N TYR A 153 -6.07 -10.89 -4.62
CA TYR A 153 -7.35 -11.53 -4.34
C TYR A 153 -7.57 -12.81 -5.17
N ALA A 154 -6.82 -12.99 -6.28
CA ALA A 154 -6.85 -14.21 -7.06
C ALA A 154 -5.94 -15.32 -6.51
N ALA A 155 -5.10 -15.02 -5.53
CA ALA A 155 -4.21 -16.00 -4.93
C ALA A 155 -4.99 -17.02 -4.06
N PRO A 156 -4.50 -18.26 -3.96
CA PRO A 156 -5.15 -19.29 -3.12
C PRO A 156 -5.22 -18.92 -1.62
N LYS A 157 -4.33 -18.06 -1.16
CA LYS A 157 -4.28 -17.48 0.18
C LYS A 157 -4.06 -15.99 0.05
N LEU A 158 -4.94 -15.22 0.64
CA LEU A 158 -4.75 -13.78 0.74
C LEU A 158 -3.54 -13.48 1.64
N LEU A 159 -2.73 -12.54 1.19
CA LEU A 159 -1.56 -12.09 1.93
C LEU A 159 -1.55 -10.56 1.94
N CYS A 160 -1.66 -9.97 3.12
CA CYS A 160 -1.76 -8.52 3.31
C CYS A 160 -0.90 -8.04 4.48
N LYS A 161 -0.58 -6.75 4.52
CA LYS A 161 0.01 -6.12 5.70
C LYS A 161 -0.96 -6.27 6.90
N PRO A 162 -0.50 -6.52 8.11
CA PRO A 162 0.90 -6.54 8.59
C PRO A 162 1.57 -7.93 8.60
N ASP A 163 1.10 -8.93 7.86
CA ASP A 163 1.73 -10.26 7.82
C ASP A 163 3.21 -10.16 7.36
N PRO A 164 4.18 -10.75 8.10
CA PRO A 164 5.61 -10.72 7.73
C PRO A 164 5.89 -11.20 6.31
N ASP A 165 5.14 -12.19 5.82
CA ASP A 165 5.31 -12.73 4.47
C ASP A 165 4.94 -11.69 3.39
N MET A 166 4.09 -10.70 3.71
CA MET A 166 3.76 -9.61 2.81
C MET A 166 4.94 -8.64 2.65
N PHE A 167 5.69 -8.37 3.72
CA PHE A 167 6.95 -7.59 3.66
C PHE A 167 8.04 -8.35 2.90
N ALA A 168 8.16 -9.67 3.11
CA ALA A 168 9.05 -10.52 2.34
C ALA A 168 8.70 -10.53 0.85
N LYS A 169 7.40 -10.57 0.50
CA LYS A 169 6.90 -10.45 -0.88
C LYS A 169 7.32 -9.11 -1.48
N ALA A 170 7.12 -8.00 -0.77
CA ALA A 170 7.45 -6.65 -1.24
C ALA A 170 8.96 -6.53 -1.54
N MET A 171 9.82 -7.00 -0.65
CA MET A 171 11.26 -6.99 -0.87
C MET A 171 11.68 -7.82 -2.08
N ARG A 172 11.11 -9.02 -2.23
CA ARG A 172 11.41 -9.90 -3.36
C ARG A 172 10.98 -9.28 -4.69
N GLU A 173 9.76 -8.71 -4.76
CA GLU A 173 9.22 -8.09 -5.97
C GLU A 173 9.97 -6.81 -6.35
N ALA A 174 10.37 -6.02 -5.35
CA ALA A 174 11.22 -4.84 -5.56
C ALA A 174 12.70 -5.19 -5.84
N GLY A 175 13.11 -6.45 -5.72
CA GLY A 175 14.47 -6.90 -5.99
C GLY A 175 15.49 -6.48 -4.94
N ILE A 176 15.07 -6.34 -3.66
CA ILE A 176 15.95 -5.95 -2.55
C ILE A 176 15.95 -7.03 -1.48
N SER A 177 17.12 -7.26 -0.86
CA SER A 177 17.30 -8.24 0.23
C SER A 177 17.77 -7.62 1.55
N ASP A 178 18.26 -6.38 1.51
CA ASP A 178 18.78 -5.68 2.69
C ASP A 178 17.66 -4.82 3.30
N VAL A 179 17.18 -5.22 4.48
CA VAL A 179 16.12 -4.52 5.22
C VAL A 179 16.53 -3.08 5.62
N SER A 180 17.85 -2.80 5.76
CA SER A 180 18.34 -1.46 6.10
C SER A 180 18.17 -0.45 4.96
N LYS A 181 17.98 -0.94 3.74
CA LYS A 181 17.75 -0.13 2.52
C LYS A 181 16.26 0.09 2.22
N CYS A 182 15.37 -0.40 3.08
CA CYS A 182 13.93 -0.24 2.92
C CYS A 182 13.45 0.98 3.69
N TYR A 183 12.81 1.90 2.97
CA TYR A 183 12.06 3.06 3.49
C TYR A 183 10.58 2.75 3.31
N TYR A 184 9.77 3.13 4.26
CA TYR A 184 8.34 2.79 4.24
C TYR A 184 7.48 3.87 4.88
N ILE A 185 6.37 4.19 4.23
CA ILE A 185 5.35 5.09 4.77
C ILE A 185 3.96 4.48 4.63
N ASP A 186 3.15 4.58 5.69
CA ASP A 186 1.79 4.06 5.76
C ASP A 186 0.97 4.88 6.76
N ASP A 187 -0.34 4.99 6.57
CA ASP A 187 -1.25 5.66 7.50
C ASP A 187 -1.79 4.74 8.61
N SER A 188 -1.59 3.43 8.45
CA SER A 188 -2.01 2.41 9.41
C SER A 188 -0.92 2.14 10.44
N ALA A 189 -1.22 2.41 11.72
CA ALA A 189 -0.32 2.08 12.82
C ALA A 189 0.05 0.59 12.86
N LEU A 190 -0.91 -0.32 12.54
CA LEU A 190 -0.65 -1.76 12.51
C LEU A 190 0.37 -2.14 11.44
N ASN A 191 0.25 -1.55 10.26
CA ASN A 191 1.18 -1.80 9.16
C ASN A 191 2.58 -1.27 9.48
N CYS A 192 2.67 -0.06 10.06
CA CYS A 192 3.93 0.52 10.52
C CYS A 192 4.63 -0.36 11.58
N ILE A 193 3.87 -0.84 12.56
CA ILE A 193 4.37 -1.79 13.58
C ILE A 193 4.87 -3.07 12.91
N GLY A 194 4.13 -3.60 11.93
CA GLY A 194 4.51 -4.78 11.16
C GLY A 194 5.83 -4.58 10.41
N GLY A 195 6.00 -3.46 9.71
CA GLY A 195 7.23 -3.11 9.00
C GLY A 195 8.44 -3.02 9.93
N LYS A 196 8.27 -2.35 11.07
CA LYS A 196 9.31 -2.25 12.10
C LYS A 196 9.65 -3.62 12.70
N ALA A 197 8.65 -4.45 13.01
CA ALA A 197 8.86 -5.79 13.54
C ALA A 197 9.54 -6.72 12.53
N TYR A 198 9.29 -6.52 11.22
CA TYR A 198 9.98 -7.23 10.15
C TYR A 198 11.46 -6.84 10.01
N GLY A 199 11.85 -5.68 10.53
CA GLY A 199 13.24 -5.22 10.55
C GLY A 199 13.51 -3.97 9.68
N TRP A 200 12.48 -3.38 9.04
CA TRP A 200 12.63 -2.11 8.32
C TRP A 200 12.84 -0.97 9.32
N LYS A 201 13.92 -0.23 9.18
CA LYS A 201 14.32 0.81 10.14
C LYS A 201 13.90 2.23 9.76
N ASN A 202 13.63 2.47 8.47
CA ASN A 202 13.24 3.80 7.98
C ASN A 202 11.71 3.82 7.78
N THR A 203 10.97 3.65 8.88
CA THR A 203 9.51 3.55 8.85
C THR A 203 8.85 4.84 9.32
N VAL A 204 7.80 5.25 8.61
CA VAL A 204 7.08 6.50 8.84
C VAL A 204 5.58 6.21 8.97
N HIS A 205 4.99 6.68 10.05
CA HIS A 205 3.55 6.69 10.25
C HIS A 205 2.98 8.06 9.86
N LEU A 206 2.14 8.09 8.84
CA LEU A 206 1.42 9.30 8.44
C LEU A 206 0.15 9.44 9.28
N VAL A 207 0.11 10.48 10.11
CA VAL A 207 -1.03 10.80 10.98
C VAL A 207 -1.50 12.21 10.68
N GLU A 208 -2.52 12.34 9.83
CA GLU A 208 -3.08 13.64 9.51
C GLU A 208 -3.61 14.36 10.77
N PRO A 209 -3.59 15.71 10.81
CA PRO A 209 -3.92 16.49 12.02
C PRO A 209 -5.29 16.18 12.64
N GLU A 210 -6.27 15.78 11.81
CA GLU A 210 -7.63 15.43 12.26
C GLU A 210 -7.73 13.97 12.74
N SER A 211 -6.68 13.17 12.55
CA SER A 211 -6.64 11.77 12.96
C SER A 211 -6.19 11.64 14.41
N LYS A 212 -6.77 10.68 15.13
CA LYS A 212 -6.32 10.36 16.48
C LYS A 212 -4.99 9.62 16.42
N ALA A 213 -3.92 10.27 16.88
CA ALA A 213 -2.63 9.60 17.01
C ALA A 213 -2.71 8.43 18.01
N PRO A 214 -1.96 7.33 17.76
CA PRO A 214 -1.87 6.23 18.72
C PRO A 214 -1.19 6.72 20.02
N SER A 215 -1.53 6.07 21.13
CA SER A 215 -0.95 6.40 22.46
C SER A 215 0.55 6.10 22.58
N GLN A 216 1.07 5.25 21.69
CA GLN A 216 2.48 4.91 21.57
C GLN A 216 2.91 5.08 20.11
N PRO A 217 4.14 5.53 19.81
CA PRO A 217 4.64 5.59 18.46
C PRO A 217 4.59 4.24 17.75
N ALA A 218 3.99 4.21 16.56
CA ALA A 218 3.87 2.98 15.77
C ALA A 218 5.21 2.53 15.16
N CYS A 219 6.09 3.50 14.87
CA CYS A 219 7.38 3.24 14.22
C CYS A 219 8.39 4.38 14.52
N ASP A 220 9.44 4.51 13.69
CA ASP A 220 10.57 5.38 14.00
C ASP A 220 10.26 6.86 13.81
N HIS A 221 9.41 7.19 12.83
CA HIS A 221 9.00 8.56 12.54
C HIS A 221 7.49 8.69 12.45
N GLN A 222 6.97 9.85 12.85
CA GLN A 222 5.57 10.24 12.63
C GLN A 222 5.55 11.60 11.97
N ILE A 223 4.75 11.73 10.91
CA ILE A 223 4.56 12.98 10.17
C ILE A 223 3.07 13.27 10.01
N SER A 224 2.73 14.50 9.69
CA SER A 224 1.34 14.93 9.47
C SER A 224 1.00 15.17 8.00
N ASN A 225 2.01 15.31 7.16
CA ASN A 225 1.88 15.44 5.71
C ASN A 225 3.15 14.93 5.01
N LEU A 226 3.04 14.56 3.73
CA LEU A 226 4.12 13.94 2.97
C LEU A 226 5.33 14.86 2.72
N GLU A 227 5.16 16.19 2.71
CA GLU A 227 6.27 17.12 2.50
C GLU A 227 7.31 17.06 3.64
N GLU A 228 6.90 16.61 4.83
CA GLU A 228 7.82 16.43 5.95
C GLU A 228 8.85 15.32 5.70
N LEU A 229 8.64 14.43 4.71
CA LEU A 229 9.65 13.47 4.26
C LEU A 229 10.95 14.16 3.84
N ARG A 230 10.89 15.38 3.28
CA ARG A 230 12.08 16.16 2.94
C ARG A 230 12.94 16.53 4.13
N THR A 231 12.33 16.62 5.29
CA THR A 231 13.02 16.98 6.55
C THR A 231 13.58 15.74 7.25
N ILE A 232 12.80 14.65 7.29
CA ILE A 232 13.23 13.44 8.02
C ILE A 232 14.16 12.55 7.21
N PHE A 233 14.07 12.59 5.86
CA PHE A 233 14.90 11.84 4.93
C PHE A 233 15.41 12.73 3.78
N PRO A 234 16.23 13.76 4.06
CA PRO A 234 16.72 14.66 3.00
C PRO A 234 17.51 13.92 1.92
N GLU A 235 18.16 12.80 2.26
CA GLU A 235 18.93 11.97 1.33
C GLU A 235 18.08 11.27 0.27
N VAL A 236 16.76 11.17 0.48
CA VAL A 236 15.81 10.55 -0.46
C VAL A 236 15.52 11.46 -1.64
N PHE A 237 15.79 12.75 -1.51
CA PHE A 237 15.46 13.75 -2.50
C PHE A 237 16.71 14.25 -3.26
N LYS A 238 16.51 14.70 -4.50
CA LYS A 238 17.55 15.36 -5.27
C LYS A 238 18.10 16.56 -4.50
N SER A 239 19.43 16.71 -4.50
CA SER A 239 20.04 17.95 -4.03
C SER A 239 19.53 19.13 -4.85
N ALA A 240 19.20 20.24 -4.19
CA ALA A 240 18.77 21.47 -4.84
C ALA A 240 19.87 22.08 -5.70
#